data_8d94089348acdde7a942014cec071619
#
_entry.id   8d94089348acdde7a942014cec071619
#
_cell.length_a   1.000
_cell.length_b   1.000
_cell.length_c   1.000
_cell.angle_alpha   90.00
_cell.angle_beta   90.00
_cell.angle_gamma   90.00
#
_symmetry.space_group_name_H-M   'P 1'
#
loop_
_entity.id
_entity.type
_entity.pdbx_description
1 polymer ?
#
loop_
_entity_poly.entity_id
_entity_poly.type
_entity_poly.pdbx_seq_one_letter_code
_entity_poly.pdbx_strand_id
1 'polypeptide(L)'
;VLFIIRRSQMHTLINDKFTKWYVGGITALLLFYCLQNFYFDIPTIDFRPFKEGVNVRETKLAEEKAASEVQITAYKLKNLKDGKIVEIPTAQYLAEMTKYPKEEWEVVDQVKSELAVPHTKISEFSFNNTEGEDIAESLLAEKSYSIMISAYKLGIKEINEKTVEVPDSIFSADTIRVGKDSIAVVKRFEKIEMKKTDQRSFVWDEDYLNIYKNIIVPFVKEAEKNGIKCYMVCNSYPDAIKDFRKQTGFDADIYTGDDLLIKTIIRSNPGITLWKDGIILKHFHYKKLPEFNQFKQAYIK
;
A
#
# COMPACT_ATOMS: atom_id res chain seq x y z
N VAL A 1 -16.60 -31.00 -13.98
CA VAL A 1 -15.74 -32.05 -14.57
C VAL A 1 -15.75 -33.29 -13.70
N LEU A 2 -15.43 -33.24 -12.41
CA LEU A 2 -15.47 -34.39 -11.48
C LEU A 2 -16.84 -35.07 -11.41
N PHE A 3 -17.94 -34.31 -11.52
CA PHE A 3 -19.30 -34.84 -11.49
C PHE A 3 -19.68 -35.60 -12.79
N ILE A 4 -19.15 -35.12 -13.93
CA ILE A 4 -19.35 -35.77 -15.25
C ILE A 4 -18.57 -37.10 -15.32
N ILE A 5 -17.34 -37.11 -14.79
CA ILE A 5 -16.51 -38.32 -14.73
C ILE A 5 -17.14 -39.39 -13.84
N ARG A 6 -17.78 -39.01 -12.74
CA ARG A 6 -18.47 -39.95 -11.84
C ARG A 6 -19.76 -40.58 -12.44
N ARG A 7 -20.37 -39.89 -13.41
CA ARG A 7 -21.61 -40.35 -14.09
C ARG A 7 -21.32 -41.17 -15.34
N SER A 8 -20.16 -41.03 -15.96
CA SER A 8 -19.71 -41.93 -17.01
C SER A 8 -19.14 -43.20 -16.36
N GLN A 9 -19.76 -44.34 -16.60
CA GLN A 9 -19.26 -45.67 -16.19
C GLN A 9 -18.00 -46.03 -16.99
N MET A 10 -17.01 -45.14 -17.07
CA MET A 10 -15.71 -45.50 -17.59
C MET A 10 -15.04 -46.39 -16.54
N HIS A 11 -14.99 -47.67 -16.80
CA HIS A 11 -14.05 -48.54 -16.12
C HIS A 11 -12.66 -47.96 -16.25
N THR A 12 -12.15 -47.42 -15.15
CA THR A 12 -10.78 -46.90 -15.13
C THR A 12 -9.85 -48.09 -15.32
N LEU A 13 -9.13 -48.11 -16.44
CA LEU A 13 -8.02 -49.04 -16.71
C LEU A 13 -6.91 -48.93 -15.68
N ILE A 14 -6.99 -48.01 -14.76
CA ILE A 14 -6.00 -47.72 -13.73
C ILE A 14 -6.48 -48.26 -12.39
N ASN A 15 -5.64 -49.04 -11.74
CA ASN A 15 -5.91 -49.62 -10.41
C ASN A 15 -6.23 -48.51 -9.41
N ASP A 16 -7.33 -48.66 -8.68
CA ASP A 16 -7.85 -47.67 -7.71
C ASP A 16 -6.80 -47.29 -6.62
N LYS A 17 -5.98 -48.24 -6.21
CA LYS A 17 -4.85 -47.98 -5.30
C LYS A 17 -3.80 -47.06 -5.95
N PHE A 18 -3.44 -47.29 -7.20
CA PHE A 18 -2.48 -46.45 -7.93
C PHE A 18 -3.02 -45.04 -8.10
N THR A 19 -4.31 -44.89 -8.44
CA THR A 19 -4.96 -43.59 -8.58
C THR A 19 -4.92 -42.81 -7.26
N LYS A 20 -5.20 -43.44 -6.13
CA LYS A 20 -5.15 -42.82 -4.80
C LYS A 20 -3.73 -42.35 -4.44
N TRP A 21 -2.73 -43.17 -4.68
CA TRP A 21 -1.32 -42.79 -4.44
C TRP A 21 -0.85 -41.66 -5.36
N TYR A 22 -1.24 -41.74 -6.63
CA TYR A 22 -0.89 -40.71 -7.62
C TYR A 22 -1.51 -39.34 -7.27
N VAL A 23 -2.83 -39.33 -6.99
CA VAL A 23 -3.53 -38.12 -6.57
C VAL A 23 -2.97 -37.59 -5.25
N GLY A 24 -2.74 -38.48 -4.27
CA GLY A 24 -2.12 -38.11 -3.00
C GLY A 24 -0.72 -37.49 -3.17
N GLY A 25 0.09 -38.09 -4.02
CA GLY A 25 1.44 -37.58 -4.34
C GLY A 25 1.42 -36.20 -5.02
N ILE A 26 0.56 -36.02 -6.03
CA ILE A 26 0.39 -34.69 -6.69
C ILE A 26 -0.12 -33.66 -5.69
N THR A 27 -1.12 -34.00 -4.86
CA THR A 27 -1.65 -33.09 -3.86
C THR A 27 -0.56 -32.67 -2.86
N ALA A 28 0.24 -33.61 -2.39
CA ALA A 28 1.35 -33.33 -1.48
C ALA A 28 2.41 -32.41 -2.13
N LEU A 29 2.78 -32.65 -3.41
CA LEU A 29 3.68 -31.79 -4.16
C LEU A 29 3.13 -30.36 -4.34
N LEU A 30 1.84 -30.23 -4.66
CA LEU A 30 1.19 -28.93 -4.79
C LEU A 30 1.15 -28.17 -3.46
N LEU A 31 0.82 -28.88 -2.37
CA LEU A 31 0.88 -28.28 -1.03
C LEU A 31 2.28 -27.84 -0.65
N PHE A 32 3.30 -28.67 -0.91
CA PHE A 32 4.69 -28.32 -0.68
C PHE A 32 5.11 -27.09 -1.51
N TYR A 33 4.73 -27.05 -2.79
CA TYR A 33 4.98 -25.90 -3.66
C TYR A 33 4.30 -24.62 -3.13
N CYS A 34 3.03 -24.71 -2.71
CA CYS A 34 2.31 -23.59 -2.11
C CYS A 34 2.99 -23.09 -0.82
N LEU A 35 3.39 -24.01 0.07
CA LEU A 35 4.08 -23.69 1.31
C LEU A 35 5.44 -23.03 1.02
N GLN A 36 6.20 -23.56 0.07
CA GLN A 36 7.47 -23.00 -0.34
C GLN A 36 7.31 -21.54 -0.81
N ASN A 37 6.36 -21.27 -1.70
CA ASN A 37 6.10 -19.92 -2.20
C ASN A 37 5.50 -18.97 -1.13
N PHE A 38 4.86 -19.52 -0.11
CA PHE A 38 4.26 -18.69 0.94
C PHE A 38 5.27 -18.27 2.02
N TYR A 39 6.13 -19.22 2.46
CA TYR A 39 7.02 -18.99 3.61
C TYR A 39 8.45 -18.59 3.24
N PHE A 40 8.92 -18.99 2.07
CA PHE A 40 10.36 -18.89 1.75
C PHE A 40 10.65 -18.03 0.53
N ASP A 41 9.65 -17.74 -0.29
CA ASP A 41 9.85 -17.01 -1.54
C ASP A 41 8.69 -16.10 -1.89
N ILE A 42 8.85 -15.41 -3.01
CA ILE A 42 7.80 -14.69 -3.71
C ILE A 42 7.16 -15.64 -4.72
N PRO A 43 5.84 -15.57 -4.97
CA PRO A 43 5.18 -16.41 -5.96
C PRO A 43 5.87 -16.35 -7.33
N THR A 44 6.18 -17.49 -7.90
CA THR A 44 6.84 -17.61 -9.21
C THR A 44 6.01 -16.99 -10.34
N ILE A 45 4.67 -17.09 -10.24
CA ILE A 45 3.73 -16.46 -11.15
C ILE A 45 3.08 -15.29 -10.41
N ASP A 46 3.37 -14.08 -10.88
CA ASP A 46 2.88 -12.86 -10.25
C ASP A 46 1.78 -12.21 -11.10
N PHE A 47 0.54 -12.26 -10.59
CA PHE A 47 -0.64 -11.62 -11.20
C PHE A 47 -0.91 -10.23 -10.61
N ARG A 48 -0.07 -9.74 -9.69
CA ARG A 48 -0.27 -8.44 -9.06
C ARG A 48 0.01 -7.30 -10.05
N PRO A 49 -0.62 -6.15 -9.85
CA PRO A 49 -0.33 -4.97 -10.67
C PRO A 49 1.13 -4.51 -10.56
N PHE A 50 1.73 -4.67 -9.37
CA PHE A 50 3.13 -4.30 -9.07
C PHE A 50 4.12 -5.44 -9.35
N LYS A 51 4.02 -6.12 -10.49
CA LYS A 51 4.97 -7.18 -10.87
C LYS A 51 6.26 -6.61 -11.45
N GLU A 52 7.31 -7.42 -11.47
CA GLU A 52 8.59 -7.07 -12.09
C GLU A 52 8.41 -6.64 -13.56
N GLY A 53 9.11 -5.58 -13.96
CA GLY A 53 9.06 -4.98 -15.29
C GLY A 53 7.95 -3.94 -15.51
N VAL A 54 7.04 -3.74 -14.56
CA VAL A 54 5.97 -2.72 -14.67
C VAL A 54 6.55 -1.33 -14.42
N ASN A 55 6.25 -0.39 -15.32
CA ASN A 55 6.44 1.03 -15.09
C ASN A 55 5.23 1.58 -14.32
N VAL A 56 5.39 1.68 -13.00
CA VAL A 56 4.31 2.11 -12.09
C VAL A 56 3.94 3.57 -12.34
N ARG A 57 4.92 4.42 -12.67
CA ARG A 57 4.69 5.84 -12.96
C ARG A 57 3.79 6.03 -14.18
N GLU A 58 4.15 5.41 -15.30
CA GLU A 58 3.36 5.51 -16.54
C GLU A 58 1.96 4.90 -16.36
N THR A 59 1.88 3.75 -15.71
CA THR A 59 0.60 3.09 -15.46
C THR A 59 -0.30 3.95 -14.57
N LYS A 60 0.24 4.54 -13.49
CA LYS A 60 -0.50 5.45 -12.62
C LYS A 60 -1.07 6.63 -13.40
N LEU A 61 -0.22 7.31 -14.18
CA LEU A 61 -0.65 8.44 -15.01
C LEU A 61 -1.72 8.04 -16.04
N ALA A 62 -1.59 6.86 -16.66
CA ALA A 62 -2.58 6.36 -17.62
C ALA A 62 -3.93 6.06 -16.95
N GLU A 63 -3.92 5.44 -15.74
CA GLU A 63 -5.13 5.15 -14.97
C GLU A 63 -5.81 6.44 -14.47
N GLU A 64 -5.03 7.40 -13.96
CA GLU A 64 -5.55 8.70 -13.52
C GLU A 64 -6.16 9.50 -14.67
N LYS A 65 -5.49 9.51 -15.83
CA LYS A 65 -6.03 10.13 -17.03
C LYS A 65 -7.34 9.48 -17.47
N ALA A 66 -7.35 8.14 -17.57
CA ALA A 66 -8.57 7.41 -17.91
C ALA A 66 -9.72 7.68 -16.93
N ALA A 67 -9.42 7.78 -15.64
CA ALA A 67 -10.43 8.12 -14.63
C ALA A 67 -10.96 9.54 -14.79
N SER A 68 -10.12 10.50 -15.18
CA SER A 68 -10.54 11.90 -15.43
C SER A 68 -11.39 12.06 -16.69
N GLU A 69 -11.25 11.15 -17.65
CA GLU A 69 -12.00 11.16 -18.91
C GLU A 69 -13.38 10.46 -18.80
N VAL A 70 -13.68 9.82 -17.67
CA VAL A 70 -14.98 9.19 -17.42
C VAL A 70 -16.09 10.23 -17.40
N GLN A 71 -17.08 10.06 -18.28
CA GLN A 71 -18.24 10.92 -18.36
C GLN A 71 -19.50 10.19 -17.86
N ILE A 72 -20.42 10.96 -17.28
CA ILE A 72 -21.75 10.45 -16.94
C ILE A 72 -22.56 10.38 -18.25
N THR A 73 -22.90 9.16 -18.66
CA THR A 73 -23.64 8.90 -19.91
C THR A 73 -25.15 8.92 -19.72
N ALA A 74 -25.62 8.49 -18.54
CA ALA A 74 -27.04 8.50 -18.19
C ALA A 74 -27.26 8.62 -16.68
N TYR A 75 -28.45 9.06 -16.29
CA TYR A 75 -28.93 9.08 -14.92
C TYR A 75 -30.03 8.04 -14.72
N LYS A 76 -30.01 7.31 -13.61
CA LYS A 76 -31.12 6.47 -13.17
C LYS A 76 -31.96 7.25 -12.18
N LEU A 77 -33.17 7.59 -12.61
CA LEU A 77 -34.13 8.33 -11.82
C LEU A 77 -35.22 7.39 -11.30
N LYS A 78 -35.52 7.49 -10.01
CA LYS A 78 -36.61 6.76 -9.37
C LYS A 78 -37.79 7.69 -9.18
N ASN A 79 -38.93 7.33 -9.68
CA ASN A 79 -40.19 8.03 -9.39
C ASN A 79 -40.62 7.70 -7.95
N LEU A 80 -40.85 8.74 -7.14
CA LEU A 80 -41.20 8.59 -5.73
C LEU A 80 -42.66 8.12 -5.51
N LYS A 81 -43.54 8.24 -6.54
CA LYS A 81 -44.95 7.84 -6.45
C LYS A 81 -45.15 6.35 -6.71
N ASP A 82 -44.51 5.83 -7.76
CA ASP A 82 -44.68 4.44 -8.19
C ASP A 82 -43.46 3.55 -7.99
N GLY A 83 -42.33 4.13 -7.57
CA GLY A 83 -41.06 3.42 -7.33
C GLY A 83 -40.34 3.00 -8.60
N LYS A 84 -40.84 3.37 -9.79
CA LYS A 84 -40.26 2.95 -11.06
C LYS A 84 -38.95 3.66 -11.31
N ILE A 85 -37.93 2.89 -11.74
CA ILE A 85 -36.60 3.41 -12.12
C ILE A 85 -36.56 3.54 -13.65
N VAL A 86 -36.15 4.72 -14.12
CA VAL A 86 -35.95 5.01 -15.55
C VAL A 86 -34.54 5.49 -15.77
N GLU A 87 -33.89 4.96 -16.81
CA GLU A 87 -32.56 5.40 -17.23
C GLU A 87 -32.70 6.43 -18.35
N ILE A 88 -32.11 7.62 -18.14
CA ILE A 88 -32.25 8.77 -19.04
C ILE A 88 -30.83 9.23 -19.43
N PRO A 89 -30.53 9.34 -20.73
CA PRO A 89 -29.27 9.88 -21.20
C PRO A 89 -28.99 11.27 -20.62
N THR A 90 -27.73 11.56 -20.27
CA THR A 90 -27.33 12.83 -19.64
C THR A 90 -27.78 14.04 -20.47
N ALA A 91 -27.62 14.02 -21.80
CA ALA A 91 -28.02 15.10 -22.68
C ALA A 91 -29.53 15.36 -22.60
N GLN A 92 -30.35 14.31 -22.58
CA GLN A 92 -31.80 14.42 -22.46
C GLN A 92 -32.23 14.91 -21.06
N TYR A 93 -31.58 14.37 -20.01
CA TYR A 93 -31.88 14.82 -18.64
C TYR A 93 -31.58 16.29 -18.42
N LEU A 94 -30.46 16.79 -18.93
CA LEU A 94 -30.09 18.21 -18.85
C LEU A 94 -31.02 19.10 -19.66
N ALA A 95 -31.46 18.68 -20.86
CA ALA A 95 -32.37 19.42 -21.71
C ALA A 95 -33.79 19.46 -21.15
N GLU A 96 -34.22 18.41 -20.45
CA GLU A 96 -35.59 18.24 -19.95
C GLU A 96 -35.68 18.20 -18.42
N MET A 97 -34.76 18.83 -17.71
CA MET A 97 -34.64 18.77 -16.23
C MET A 97 -35.96 19.18 -15.55
N THR A 98 -36.74 20.07 -16.14
CA THR A 98 -38.07 20.52 -15.63
C THR A 98 -39.12 19.42 -15.59
N LYS A 99 -38.96 18.33 -16.37
CA LYS A 99 -39.86 17.17 -16.35
C LYS A 99 -39.61 16.23 -15.18
N TYR A 100 -38.48 16.40 -14.48
CA TYR A 100 -38.03 15.55 -13.38
C TYR A 100 -37.86 16.39 -12.09
N PRO A 101 -38.90 16.99 -11.54
CA PRO A 101 -38.81 17.81 -10.33
C PRO A 101 -38.39 16.91 -9.14
N LYS A 102 -37.60 17.47 -8.22
CA LYS A 102 -37.07 16.74 -7.05
C LYS A 102 -38.14 16.23 -6.09
N GLU A 103 -39.31 16.78 -6.14
CA GLU A 103 -40.49 16.38 -5.35
C GLU A 103 -41.06 15.05 -5.83
N GLU A 104 -40.84 14.67 -7.08
CA GLU A 104 -41.40 13.47 -7.71
C GLU A 104 -40.31 12.48 -8.15
N TRP A 105 -39.08 12.94 -8.31
CA TRP A 105 -38.00 12.12 -8.83
C TRP A 105 -36.73 12.26 -7.99
N GLU A 106 -36.08 11.10 -7.72
CA GLU A 106 -34.82 11.01 -7.01
C GLU A 106 -33.74 10.37 -7.93
N VAL A 107 -32.56 10.98 -8.00
CA VAL A 107 -31.41 10.38 -8.70
C VAL A 107 -30.85 9.27 -7.80
N VAL A 108 -31.03 8.00 -8.19
CA VAL A 108 -30.56 6.85 -7.42
C VAL A 108 -29.19 6.37 -7.86
N ASP A 109 -28.81 6.61 -9.13
CA ASP A 109 -27.53 6.14 -9.68
C ASP A 109 -27.12 6.95 -10.91
N GLN A 110 -25.85 6.88 -11.27
CA GLN A 110 -25.26 7.50 -12.46
C GLN A 110 -24.56 6.44 -13.29
N VAL A 111 -24.97 6.30 -14.54
CA VAL A 111 -24.27 5.44 -15.50
C VAL A 111 -23.08 6.21 -16.04
N LYS A 112 -21.89 5.65 -15.85
CA LYS A 112 -20.62 6.24 -16.31
C LYS A 112 -20.15 5.51 -17.57
N SER A 113 -19.39 6.20 -18.41
CA SER A 113 -18.69 5.59 -19.51
C SER A 113 -17.70 4.54 -19.01
N GLU A 114 -17.37 3.55 -19.83
CA GLU A 114 -16.33 2.59 -19.50
C GLU A 114 -14.96 3.27 -19.42
N LEU A 115 -14.12 2.77 -18.52
CA LEU A 115 -12.74 3.22 -18.41
C LEU A 115 -11.94 2.74 -19.63
N ALA A 116 -11.17 3.64 -20.26
CA ALA A 116 -10.29 3.31 -21.36
C ALA A 116 -9.15 2.36 -20.94
N VAL A 117 -8.75 2.42 -19.65
CA VAL A 117 -7.72 1.56 -19.05
C VAL A 117 -8.29 0.96 -17.78
N PRO A 118 -8.08 -0.34 -17.50
CA PRO A 118 -8.52 -0.97 -16.26
C PRO A 118 -7.93 -0.27 -15.04
N HIS A 119 -8.78 0.04 -14.07
CA HIS A 119 -8.34 0.60 -12.80
C HIS A 119 -7.70 -0.49 -11.94
N THR A 120 -6.45 -0.28 -11.55
CA THR A 120 -5.71 -1.19 -10.66
C THR A 120 -5.31 -0.49 -9.37
N LYS A 121 -4.66 -1.22 -8.45
CA LYS A 121 -4.10 -0.62 -7.23
C LYS A 121 -2.91 0.31 -7.48
N ILE A 122 -2.44 0.43 -8.72
CA ILE A 122 -1.35 1.35 -9.07
C ILE A 122 -1.78 2.81 -8.97
N SER A 123 -3.01 3.14 -9.32
CA SER A 123 -3.55 4.50 -9.13
C SER A 123 -3.60 4.94 -7.66
N GLU A 124 -3.70 3.97 -6.74
CA GLU A 124 -3.70 4.24 -5.29
C GLU A 124 -2.28 4.34 -4.69
N PHE A 125 -1.22 4.25 -5.52
CA PHE A 125 0.16 4.35 -5.05
C PHE A 125 0.42 5.73 -4.43
N SER A 126 0.44 5.78 -3.11
CA SER A 126 0.56 6.98 -2.28
C SER A 126 1.27 6.65 -0.98
N PHE A 127 2.26 7.46 -0.60
CA PHE A 127 2.98 7.34 0.65
C PHE A 127 3.22 8.71 1.24
N ASN A 128 2.98 8.84 2.53
CA ASN A 128 3.12 10.11 3.24
C ASN A 128 4.44 10.17 4.02
N ASN A 129 5.07 11.32 3.98
CA ASN A 129 6.18 11.66 4.86
C ASN A 129 5.70 11.95 6.30
N THR A 130 6.60 12.31 7.19
CA THR A 130 6.27 12.68 8.59
C THR A 130 5.43 13.95 8.71
N GLU A 131 5.35 14.76 7.67
CA GLU A 131 4.59 16.01 7.60
C GLU A 131 3.18 15.78 7.01
N GLY A 132 2.89 14.55 6.54
CA GLY A 132 1.62 14.17 5.94
C GLY A 132 1.52 14.47 4.44
N GLU A 133 2.63 14.84 3.79
CA GLU A 133 2.68 15.12 2.35
C GLU A 133 2.87 13.81 1.57
N ASP A 134 2.12 13.67 0.47
CA ASP A 134 2.31 12.55 -0.45
C ASP A 134 3.59 12.72 -1.27
N ILE A 135 4.48 11.74 -1.14
CA ILE A 135 5.78 11.72 -1.80
C ILE A 135 5.86 10.70 -2.95
N ALA A 136 4.74 10.05 -3.30
CA ALA A 136 4.71 8.98 -4.29
C ALA A 136 5.29 9.41 -5.63
N GLU A 137 4.93 10.62 -6.11
CA GLU A 137 5.45 11.12 -7.38
C GLU A 137 6.95 11.33 -7.35
N SER A 138 7.50 11.86 -6.26
CA SER A 138 8.94 12.05 -6.10
C SER A 138 9.71 10.73 -6.07
N LEU A 139 9.11 9.68 -5.46
CA LEU A 139 9.70 8.34 -5.45
C LEU A 139 9.68 7.70 -6.84
N LEU A 140 8.58 7.84 -7.57
CA LEU A 140 8.45 7.30 -8.92
C LEU A 140 9.26 8.06 -9.97
N ALA A 141 9.58 9.33 -9.72
CA ALA A 141 10.41 10.16 -10.59
C ALA A 141 11.92 9.95 -10.38
N GLU A 142 12.34 9.17 -9.38
CA GLU A 142 13.74 8.89 -9.10
C GLU A 142 14.38 8.09 -10.24
N LYS A 143 15.32 8.71 -10.96
CA LYS A 143 15.97 8.12 -12.13
C LYS A 143 17.07 7.13 -11.79
N SER A 144 17.66 7.28 -10.61
CA SER A 144 18.67 6.37 -10.10
C SER A 144 18.04 5.10 -9.52
N TYR A 145 18.89 4.13 -9.19
CA TYR A 145 18.42 2.96 -8.46
C TYR A 145 17.97 3.36 -7.06
N SER A 146 16.82 2.84 -6.66
CA SER A 146 16.33 2.97 -5.29
C SER A 146 15.84 1.63 -4.74
N ILE A 147 15.93 1.46 -3.44
CA ILE A 147 15.53 0.24 -2.74
C ILE A 147 14.43 0.59 -1.75
N MET A 148 13.26 0.01 -1.96
CA MET A 148 12.11 0.13 -1.07
C MET A 148 12.01 -1.11 -0.18
N ILE A 149 11.98 -0.90 1.12
CA ILE A 149 11.68 -1.92 2.12
C ILE A 149 10.20 -1.81 2.48
N SER A 150 9.44 -2.85 2.20
CA SER A 150 8.00 -2.90 2.47
C SER A 150 7.73 -3.63 3.78
N ALA A 151 7.09 -2.94 4.73
CA ALA A 151 6.69 -3.45 6.02
C ALA A 151 5.21 -3.16 6.28
N TYR A 152 4.31 -3.92 5.65
CA TYR A 152 2.88 -3.70 5.81
C TYR A 152 2.40 -3.86 7.26
N LYS A 153 3.17 -4.53 8.10
CA LYS A 153 2.93 -4.65 9.53
C LYS A 153 4.29 -4.70 10.24
N LEU A 154 4.55 -3.74 11.12
CA LEU A 154 5.65 -3.84 12.05
C LEU A 154 5.37 -4.95 13.06
N GLY A 155 6.40 -5.67 13.47
CA GLY A 155 6.30 -6.82 14.37
C GLY A 155 5.92 -6.46 15.81
N ILE A 156 4.82 -5.75 16.00
CA ILE A 156 4.28 -5.38 17.30
C ILE A 156 3.36 -6.50 17.76
N LYS A 157 3.66 -7.12 18.92
CA LYS A 157 2.83 -8.14 19.56
C LYS A 157 1.72 -7.53 20.40
N GLU A 158 2.07 -6.50 21.18
CA GLU A 158 1.13 -5.82 22.07
C GLU A 158 1.40 -4.32 22.12
N ILE A 159 0.35 -3.55 22.25
CA ILE A 159 0.38 -2.10 22.46
C ILE A 159 -0.21 -1.83 23.83
N ASN A 160 0.60 -1.29 24.73
CA ASN A 160 0.15 -0.87 26.03
C ASN A 160 -0.06 0.64 26.03
N GLU A 161 -1.29 1.09 26.25
CA GLU A 161 -1.66 2.50 26.33
C GLU A 161 -1.79 2.91 27.79
N LYS A 162 -1.12 4.00 28.17
CA LYS A 162 -1.23 4.64 29.48
C LYS A 162 -1.48 6.12 29.29
N THR A 163 -2.54 6.61 29.92
CA THR A 163 -2.76 8.06 29.98
C THR A 163 -1.83 8.64 31.04
N VAL A 164 -0.92 9.48 30.61
CA VAL A 164 0.02 10.22 31.48
C VAL A 164 -0.28 11.71 31.41
N GLU A 165 -0.10 12.39 32.54
CA GLU A 165 -0.18 13.84 32.58
C GLU A 165 1.19 14.41 32.24
N VAL A 166 1.29 15.14 31.14
CA VAL A 166 2.54 15.76 30.67
C VAL A 166 2.38 17.28 30.76
N PRO A 167 3.41 17.99 31.27
CA PRO A 167 3.38 19.45 31.28
C PRO A 167 3.41 19.99 29.85
N ASP A 168 2.40 20.76 29.48
CA ASP A 168 2.29 21.46 28.21
C ASP A 168 2.47 22.96 28.44
N SER A 169 3.35 23.59 27.63
CA SER A 169 3.64 25.02 27.75
C SER A 169 2.67 25.79 26.83
N ILE A 170 1.80 26.57 27.44
CA ILE A 170 0.86 27.41 26.71
C ILE A 170 1.55 28.74 26.38
N PHE A 171 1.49 29.10 25.11
CA PHE A 171 2.00 30.38 24.59
C PHE A 171 0.83 31.19 24.04
N SER A 172 0.74 32.47 24.44
CA SER A 172 -0.11 33.44 23.74
C SER A 172 0.64 34.00 22.53
N ALA A 173 -0.13 34.29 21.49
CA ALA A 173 0.38 34.93 20.29
C ALA A 173 0.03 36.42 20.33
N ASP A 174 1.00 37.27 20.65
CA ASP A 174 0.87 38.71 20.56
C ASP A 174 1.32 39.21 19.20
N THR A 175 0.51 40.03 18.57
CA THR A 175 0.84 40.65 17.29
C THR A 175 1.49 42.01 17.51
N ILE A 176 2.76 42.14 17.19
CA ILE A 176 3.49 43.40 17.32
C ILE A 176 3.71 43.98 15.92
N ARG A 177 3.41 45.30 15.77
CA ARG A 177 3.80 46.02 14.57
C ARG A 177 5.29 46.36 14.63
N VAL A 178 6.04 45.86 13.64
CA VAL A 178 7.46 46.14 13.46
C VAL A 178 7.60 47.02 12.22
N GLY A 179 7.57 48.34 12.42
CA GLY A 179 7.61 49.31 11.31
C GLY A 179 6.24 49.68 10.74
N LYS A 180 6.25 50.42 9.60
CA LYS A 180 5.00 50.93 9.00
C LYS A 180 4.13 49.87 8.33
N ASP A 181 4.75 48.75 7.82
CA ASP A 181 4.06 47.75 7.00
C ASP A 181 4.35 46.27 7.37
N SER A 182 4.96 46.03 8.53
CA SER A 182 5.31 44.65 8.94
C SER A 182 4.67 44.32 10.29
N ILE A 183 4.06 43.13 10.35
CA ILE A 183 3.46 42.51 11.55
C ILE A 183 4.29 41.31 11.93
N ALA A 184 4.79 41.28 13.17
CA ALA A 184 5.45 40.07 13.73
C ALA A 184 4.58 39.45 14.82
N VAL A 185 4.46 38.14 14.78
CA VAL A 185 3.79 37.37 15.83
C VAL A 185 4.84 36.95 16.86
N VAL A 186 4.74 37.46 18.08
CA VAL A 186 5.60 37.08 19.19
C VAL A 186 4.88 36.12 20.10
N LYS A 187 5.45 34.95 20.28
CA LYS A 187 4.94 33.96 21.23
C LYS A 187 5.45 34.32 22.64
N ARG A 188 4.52 34.61 23.54
CA ARG A 188 4.82 34.83 24.97
C ARG A 188 4.39 33.62 25.76
N PHE A 189 5.28 33.06 26.57
CA PHE A 189 4.94 32.00 27.52
C PHE A 189 3.93 32.50 28.53
N GLU A 190 2.82 31.80 28.71
CA GLU A 190 1.77 32.12 29.70
C GLU A 190 1.87 31.23 30.95
N LYS A 191 1.75 29.94 30.76
CA LYS A 191 1.71 28.98 31.87
C LYS A 191 2.02 27.58 31.41
N ILE A 192 2.28 26.69 32.36
CA ILE A 192 2.34 25.24 32.15
C ILE A 192 1.01 24.66 32.64
N GLU A 193 0.34 23.93 31.78
CA GLU A 193 -0.83 23.11 32.15
C GLU A 193 -0.50 21.64 31.99
N MET A 194 -1.04 20.79 32.88
CA MET A 194 -0.92 19.34 32.77
C MET A 194 -1.94 18.85 31.76
N LYS A 195 -1.48 18.35 30.62
CA LYS A 195 -2.31 17.77 29.57
C LYS A 195 -2.28 16.25 29.66
N LYS A 196 -3.44 15.64 29.67
CA LYS A 196 -3.54 14.18 29.55
C LYS A 196 -3.18 13.77 28.14
N THR A 197 -2.15 12.96 28.01
CA THR A 197 -1.67 12.43 26.73
C THR A 197 -1.56 10.92 26.84
N ASP A 198 -2.08 10.21 25.87
CA ASP A 198 -1.94 8.77 25.80
C ASP A 198 -0.54 8.42 25.31
N GLN A 199 0.23 7.78 26.17
CA GLN A 199 1.56 7.27 25.85
C GLN A 199 1.46 5.79 25.53
N ARG A 200 1.96 5.41 24.35
CA ARG A 200 2.02 4.01 23.93
C ARG A 200 3.39 3.43 24.16
N SER A 201 3.41 2.22 24.67
CA SER A 201 4.61 1.38 24.71
C SER A 201 4.36 0.09 23.95
N PHE A 202 5.39 -0.42 23.27
CA PHE A 202 5.27 -1.50 22.32
C PHE A 202 6.03 -2.73 22.78
N VAL A 203 5.37 -3.88 22.74
CA VAL A 203 6.02 -5.18 22.90
C VAL A 203 6.31 -5.74 21.50
N TRP A 204 7.57 -5.87 21.20
CA TRP A 204 8.03 -6.28 19.86
C TRP A 204 8.17 -7.80 19.73
N ASP A 205 8.03 -8.26 18.50
CA ASP A 205 8.47 -9.59 18.10
C ASP A 205 9.99 -9.57 17.91
N GLU A 206 10.72 -10.27 18.77
CA GLU A 206 12.18 -10.34 18.74
C GLU A 206 12.70 -10.93 17.43
N ASP A 207 12.04 -11.94 16.89
CA ASP A 207 12.43 -12.54 15.60
C ASP A 207 12.32 -11.50 14.47
N TYR A 208 11.26 -10.69 14.48
CA TYR A 208 11.08 -9.62 13.51
C TYR A 208 12.15 -8.54 13.65
N LEU A 209 12.47 -8.10 14.86
CA LEU A 209 13.55 -7.15 15.10
C LEU A 209 14.89 -7.70 14.65
N ASN A 210 15.16 -8.99 14.89
CA ASN A 210 16.40 -9.65 14.50
C ASN A 210 16.56 -9.73 12.97
N ILE A 211 15.47 -9.88 12.20
CA ILE A 211 15.50 -9.78 10.74
C ILE A 211 16.05 -8.41 10.31
N TYR A 212 15.57 -7.34 10.93
CA TYR A 212 16.07 -6.00 10.61
C TYR A 212 17.52 -5.81 11.03
N LYS A 213 17.87 -6.16 12.28
CA LYS A 213 19.24 -6.00 12.81
C LYS A 213 20.27 -6.75 11.99
N ASN A 214 19.94 -7.99 11.58
CA ASN A 214 20.93 -8.90 11.01
C ASN A 214 20.92 -8.93 9.47
N ILE A 215 19.82 -8.57 8.82
CA ILE A 215 19.67 -8.67 7.37
C ILE A 215 19.44 -7.30 6.74
N ILE A 216 18.39 -6.59 7.16
CA ILE A 216 17.93 -5.38 6.44
C ILE A 216 18.88 -4.20 6.71
N VAL A 217 19.18 -3.90 7.96
CA VAL A 217 20.02 -2.75 8.33
C VAL A 217 21.44 -2.84 7.74
N PRO A 218 22.14 -3.97 7.82
CA PRO A 218 23.45 -4.11 7.16
C PRO A 218 23.37 -3.92 5.65
N PHE A 219 22.35 -4.49 5.00
CA PHE A 219 22.14 -4.37 3.57
C PHE A 219 21.86 -2.91 3.15
N VAL A 220 20.98 -2.21 3.87
CA VAL A 220 20.63 -0.81 3.60
C VAL A 220 21.87 0.08 3.78
N LYS A 221 22.65 -0.10 4.85
CA LYS A 221 23.86 0.69 5.09
C LYS A 221 24.90 0.52 3.96
N GLU A 222 25.06 -0.70 3.45
CA GLU A 222 25.97 -0.93 2.31
C GLU A 222 25.41 -0.35 1.01
N ALA A 223 24.09 -0.38 0.80
CA ALA A 223 23.45 0.23 -0.35
C ALA A 223 23.63 1.76 -0.35
N GLU A 224 23.39 2.42 0.78
CA GLU A 224 23.56 3.85 0.94
C GLU A 224 25.02 4.32 0.78
N LYS A 225 25.98 3.56 1.29
CA LYS A 225 27.42 3.81 1.05
C LYS A 225 27.78 3.77 -0.44
N ASN A 226 27.03 3.01 -1.22
CA ASN A 226 27.18 2.94 -2.68
C ASN A 226 26.30 3.93 -3.45
N GLY A 227 25.70 4.90 -2.76
CA GLY A 227 24.90 5.96 -3.35
C GLY A 227 23.50 5.54 -3.82
N ILE A 228 23.00 4.40 -3.33
CA ILE A 228 21.65 3.92 -3.63
C ILE A 228 20.71 4.42 -2.55
N LYS A 229 19.67 5.15 -2.96
CA LYS A 229 18.64 5.63 -2.04
C LYS A 229 17.83 4.46 -1.48
N CYS A 230 17.77 4.37 -0.15
CA CYS A 230 16.97 3.39 0.55
C CYS A 230 15.86 4.06 1.34
N TYR A 231 14.70 3.44 1.40
CA TYR A 231 13.58 3.90 2.22
C TYR A 231 12.67 2.74 2.60
N MET A 232 11.94 2.92 3.69
CA MET A 232 10.94 1.94 4.13
C MET A 232 9.55 2.54 3.98
N VAL A 233 8.58 1.70 3.59
CA VAL A 233 7.16 2.02 3.62
C VAL A 233 6.46 1.10 4.62
N CYS A 234 5.65 1.67 5.51
CA CYS A 234 4.94 0.89 6.52
C CYS A 234 3.57 1.50 6.84
N ASN A 235 2.69 0.68 7.43
CA ASN A 235 1.47 1.16 8.07
C ASN A 235 1.66 1.05 9.59
N SER A 236 2.05 2.15 10.23
CA SER A 236 2.23 2.19 11.67
C SER A 236 2.14 3.59 12.24
N TYR A 237 2.03 3.69 13.55
CA TYR A 237 1.98 4.96 14.27
C TYR A 237 3.37 5.63 14.31
N PRO A 238 3.45 6.97 14.32
CA PRO A 238 4.73 7.68 14.40
C PRO A 238 5.59 7.32 15.63
N ASP A 239 4.95 7.09 16.77
CA ASP A 239 5.61 6.68 18.02
C ASP A 239 6.19 5.25 17.91
N ALA A 240 5.47 4.33 17.27
CA ALA A 240 5.96 2.99 16.99
C ALA A 240 7.14 3.02 16.00
N ILE A 241 7.09 3.85 14.98
CA ILE A 241 8.21 4.04 14.04
C ILE A 241 9.45 4.57 14.76
N LYS A 242 9.27 5.54 15.66
CA LYS A 242 10.36 6.09 16.47
C LYS A 242 10.99 5.06 17.38
N ASP A 243 10.17 4.22 18.02
CA ASP A 243 10.67 3.15 18.88
C ASP A 243 11.34 2.04 18.06
N PHE A 244 10.74 1.65 16.92
CA PHE A 244 11.33 0.70 15.97
C PHE A 244 12.74 1.11 15.51
N ARG A 245 12.94 2.39 15.16
CA ARG A 245 14.28 2.92 14.82
C ARG A 245 15.29 2.71 15.94
N LYS A 246 14.89 2.97 17.20
CA LYS A 246 15.74 2.76 18.36
C LYS A 246 16.10 1.28 18.56
N GLN A 247 15.11 0.39 18.38
CA GLN A 247 15.28 -1.04 18.59
C GLN A 247 16.15 -1.69 17.51
N THR A 248 16.05 -1.24 16.27
CA THR A 248 16.71 -1.88 15.12
C THR A 248 17.96 -1.17 14.63
N GLY A 249 18.09 0.13 14.90
CA GLY A 249 19.12 1.00 14.30
C GLY A 249 18.89 1.27 12.81
N PHE A 250 17.62 1.23 12.37
CA PHE A 250 17.24 1.55 10.98
C PHE A 250 17.19 3.07 10.79
N ASP A 251 18.09 3.62 9.97
CA ASP A 251 18.29 5.06 9.83
C ASP A 251 17.71 5.65 8.53
N ALA A 252 17.43 4.84 7.51
CA ALA A 252 16.85 5.31 6.26
C ALA A 252 15.45 5.93 6.46
N ASP A 253 14.98 6.68 5.44
CA ASP A 253 13.67 7.33 5.49
C ASP A 253 12.54 6.30 5.67
N ILE A 254 11.54 6.65 6.47
CA ILE A 254 10.36 5.82 6.67
C ILE A 254 9.12 6.63 6.32
N TYR A 255 8.36 6.11 5.39
CA TYR A 255 7.12 6.68 4.92
C TYR A 255 5.92 5.82 5.33
N THR A 256 4.76 6.43 5.48
CA THR A 256 3.55 5.73 5.87
C THR A 256 2.60 5.58 4.70
N GLY A 257 1.90 4.46 4.63
CA GLY A 257 0.94 4.17 3.58
C GLY A 257 -0.07 3.10 3.98
N ASP A 258 -1.00 2.86 3.10
CA ASP A 258 -2.04 1.84 3.30
C ASP A 258 -1.44 0.43 3.32
N ASP A 259 -1.85 -0.40 4.28
CA ASP A 259 -1.33 -1.75 4.46
C ASP A 259 -1.70 -2.69 3.30
N LEU A 260 -2.87 -2.51 2.71
CA LEU A 260 -3.35 -3.30 1.58
C LEU A 260 -2.55 -2.96 0.32
N LEU A 261 -2.25 -1.67 0.10
CA LEU A 261 -1.37 -1.23 -0.97
C LEU A 261 0.01 -1.88 -0.82
N ILE A 262 0.63 -1.77 0.36
CA ILE A 262 1.97 -2.34 0.62
C ILE A 262 1.98 -3.85 0.40
N LYS A 263 0.96 -4.59 0.86
CA LYS A 263 0.79 -6.04 0.60
C LYS A 263 0.60 -6.36 -0.88
N THR A 264 0.00 -5.43 -1.64
CA THR A 264 -0.17 -5.62 -3.09
C THR A 264 1.14 -5.44 -3.84
N ILE A 265 2.02 -4.57 -3.36
CA ILE A 265 3.37 -4.41 -3.92
C ILE A 265 4.19 -5.68 -3.68
N ILE A 266 4.28 -6.14 -2.43
CA ILE A 266 5.02 -7.35 -2.09
C ILE A 266 4.44 -8.02 -0.84
N ARG A 267 4.29 -9.34 -0.87
CA ARG A 267 3.71 -10.10 0.25
C ARG A 267 4.71 -10.47 1.35
N SER A 268 6.01 -10.37 1.09
CA SER A 268 7.03 -10.57 2.12
C SER A 268 7.00 -9.44 3.15
N ASN A 269 7.18 -9.75 4.42
CA ASN A 269 7.24 -8.77 5.51
C ASN A 269 8.46 -9.05 6.43
N PRO A 270 9.57 -8.29 6.28
CA PRO A 270 9.79 -7.28 5.26
C PRO A 270 9.95 -7.85 3.85
N GLY A 271 9.56 -7.04 2.88
CA GLY A 271 9.83 -7.28 1.47
C GLY A 271 10.79 -6.23 0.91
N ILE A 272 11.59 -6.57 -0.07
CA ILE A 272 12.55 -5.67 -0.69
C ILE A 272 12.24 -5.54 -2.18
N THR A 273 12.15 -4.31 -2.67
CA THR A 273 11.87 -4.03 -4.08
C THR A 273 12.93 -3.08 -4.63
N LEU A 274 13.56 -3.49 -5.72
CA LEU A 274 14.51 -2.64 -6.46
C LEU A 274 13.75 -1.88 -7.54
N TRP A 275 13.94 -0.57 -7.55
CA TRP A 275 13.31 0.37 -8.47
C TRP A 275 14.36 1.11 -9.30
N LYS A 276 13.96 1.58 -10.47
CA LYS A 276 14.65 2.56 -11.29
C LYS A 276 13.67 3.27 -12.19
N ASP A 277 13.63 4.61 -12.16
CA ASP A 277 12.79 5.45 -13.01
C ASP A 277 11.31 5.01 -13.04
N GLY A 278 10.74 4.74 -11.88
CA GLY A 278 9.37 4.29 -11.72
C GLY A 278 9.10 2.83 -12.12
N ILE A 279 10.13 2.09 -12.54
CA ILE A 279 10.03 0.69 -12.96
C ILE A 279 10.44 -0.23 -11.81
N ILE A 280 9.64 -1.25 -11.56
CA ILE A 280 10.00 -2.33 -10.66
C ILE A 280 10.94 -3.29 -11.38
N LEU A 281 12.20 -3.33 -10.94
CA LEU A 281 13.20 -4.21 -11.54
C LEU A 281 13.18 -5.61 -10.92
N LYS A 282 13.09 -5.69 -9.60
CA LYS A 282 13.14 -6.98 -8.90
C LYS A 282 12.49 -6.91 -7.52
N HIS A 283 11.86 -8.02 -7.14
CA HIS A 283 11.36 -8.25 -5.78
C HIS A 283 12.19 -9.32 -5.07
N PHE A 284 12.37 -9.16 -3.76
CA PHE A 284 13.05 -10.13 -2.93
C PHE A 284 12.27 -10.39 -1.63
N HIS A 285 12.12 -11.67 -1.32
CA HIS A 285 11.79 -12.07 0.04
C HIS A 285 13.02 -11.86 0.91
N TYR A 286 12.89 -11.34 2.15
CA TYR A 286 14.05 -11.08 3.02
C TYR A 286 14.96 -12.29 3.23
N LYS A 287 14.40 -13.52 3.25
CA LYS A 287 15.18 -14.76 3.39
C LYS A 287 16.03 -15.10 2.17
N LYS A 288 15.74 -14.50 1.03
CA LYS A 288 16.46 -14.71 -0.24
C LYS A 288 17.16 -13.46 -0.74
N LEU A 289 17.25 -12.45 0.10
CA LEU A 289 18.03 -11.25 -0.19
C LEU A 289 19.52 -11.66 -0.22
N PRO A 290 20.21 -11.51 -1.36
CA PRO A 290 21.64 -11.81 -1.43
C PRO A 290 22.46 -10.77 -0.65
N GLU A 291 23.69 -11.09 -0.30
CA GLU A 291 24.62 -10.09 0.22
C GLU A 291 24.78 -8.94 -0.78
N PHE A 292 24.99 -7.72 -0.26
CA PHE A 292 24.95 -6.51 -1.09
C PHE A 292 25.91 -6.55 -2.29
N ASN A 293 27.11 -7.12 -2.16
CA ASN A 293 28.06 -7.22 -3.27
C ASN A 293 27.53 -8.10 -4.41
N GLN A 294 26.90 -9.22 -4.08
CA GLN A 294 26.27 -10.11 -5.07
C GLN A 294 25.04 -9.43 -5.70
N PHE A 295 24.24 -8.77 -4.88
CA PHE A 295 23.10 -7.97 -5.33
C PHE A 295 23.54 -6.91 -6.34
N LYS A 296 24.58 -6.13 -5.99
CA LYS A 296 25.11 -5.07 -6.86
C LYS A 296 25.58 -5.62 -8.20
N GLN A 297 26.36 -6.71 -8.20
CA GLN A 297 26.84 -7.33 -9.43
C GLN A 297 25.72 -7.87 -10.32
N ALA A 298 24.65 -8.41 -9.73
CA ALA A 298 23.56 -9.03 -10.47
C ALA A 298 22.56 -8.03 -11.04
N TYR A 299 22.27 -6.93 -10.32
CA TYR A 299 21.09 -6.08 -10.58
C TYR A 299 21.42 -4.61 -10.83
N ILE A 300 22.60 -4.12 -10.46
CA ILE A 300 23.00 -2.72 -10.61
C ILE A 300 24.10 -2.63 -11.67
N LYS A 301 23.71 -2.01 -12.79
CA LYS A 301 24.60 -1.82 -13.96
C LYS A 301 24.96 -0.37 -14.13
#